data_9e906d9957c29c4ba22b2ffa6f544b35
#
_entry.id   9e906d9957c29c4ba22b2ffa6f544b35
#
_cell.length_a   1.000
_cell.length_b   1.000
_cell.length_c   1.000
_cell.angle_alpha   90.00
_cell.angle_beta   90.00
_cell.angle_gamma   90.00
#
_symmetry.space_group_name_H-M   'P 1'
#
loop_
_entity.id
_entity.type
_entity.pdbx_description
1 polymer ?
#
loop_
_entity_poly.entity_id
_entity_poly.type
_entity_poly.pdbx_seq_one_letter_code
_entity_poly.pdbx_strand_id
1 'polypeptide(L)'
;DPNGNTMQGASISGNGTDFWMVLEIPDDEFTNNSSHRYSVIAHEYFHVYQHSLSPAFSIGSDGEFSNPNAMDVKWLIEGSAATFESIYIQENYGINYFEEGQAWGVEADVTSDPASYEYYSKQDNNYANSVFMVLALVKELESIGFSTEKAFQSIFKVYWEQDPKNSDWKAKFEETFTIDVDSFYSKLSNYSTDMSLIYPSSSITVQNIIDDISVIAQVNTEVTSTETTSTETTSTETT
;
A
#
# COMPACT_ATOMS: atom_id res chain seq x y z
N ASP A 1 10.00 28.09 2.38
CA ASP A 1 11.14 28.21 3.29
C ASP A 1 11.58 29.69 3.35
N PRO A 2 11.66 30.31 4.56
CA PRO A 2 12.11 31.71 4.71
C PRO A 2 13.54 31.96 4.22
N ASN A 3 14.31 30.93 3.92
CA ASN A 3 15.67 31.02 3.38
C ASN A 3 15.75 30.81 1.86
N GLY A 4 14.62 30.69 1.19
CA GLY A 4 14.54 30.54 -0.29
C GLY A 4 15.01 29.19 -0.82
N ASN A 5 15.17 28.18 0.03
CA ASN A 5 15.36 26.81 -0.42
C ASN A 5 14.00 26.24 -0.77
N THR A 6 13.80 25.87 -2.00
CA THR A 6 12.64 25.05 -2.41
C THR A 6 12.87 23.65 -1.89
N MET A 7 12.39 23.35 -0.70
CA MET A 7 12.17 21.98 -0.29
C MET A 7 10.89 21.53 -0.95
N GLN A 8 10.98 20.54 -1.79
CA GLN A 8 9.82 19.79 -2.29
C GLN A 8 9.79 18.49 -1.51
N GLY A 9 8.74 18.29 -0.73
CA GLY A 9 8.66 17.06 0.02
C GLY A 9 7.54 17.05 1.04
N ALA A 10 7.33 15.90 1.58
CA ALA A 10 6.42 15.68 2.69
C ALA A 10 7.18 14.95 3.79
N SER A 11 6.73 15.12 5.00
CA SER A 11 7.28 14.42 6.15
C SER A 11 6.23 14.23 7.23
N ILE A 12 6.33 13.12 7.94
CA ILE A 12 5.55 12.84 9.12
C ILE A 12 6.46 12.89 10.33
N SER A 13 5.97 13.46 11.40
CA SER A 13 6.58 13.41 12.72
C SER A 13 5.53 13.09 13.76
N GLY A 14 5.93 12.50 14.88
CA GLY A 14 4.98 12.16 15.94
C GLY A 14 5.66 11.62 17.19
N ASN A 15 4.83 11.33 18.20
CA ASN A 15 5.26 10.77 19.48
C ASN A 15 4.58 9.42 19.80
N GLY A 16 4.03 8.77 18.79
CA GLY A 16 3.32 7.50 18.93
C GLY A 16 1.81 7.63 19.17
N THR A 17 1.33 8.78 19.62
CA THR A 17 -0.09 9.10 19.82
C THR A 17 -0.55 10.29 18.99
N ASP A 18 0.30 11.29 18.87
CA ASP A 18 0.05 12.50 18.11
C ASP A 18 0.97 12.54 16.91
N PHE A 19 0.40 12.70 15.73
CA PHE A 19 1.16 12.84 14.49
C PHE A 19 0.85 14.17 13.84
N TRP A 20 1.88 14.77 13.23
CA TRP A 20 1.74 15.94 12.36
C TRP A 20 2.44 15.69 11.04
N MET A 21 1.83 16.20 10.03
CA MET A 21 2.28 16.08 8.64
C MET A 21 2.67 17.45 8.13
N VAL A 22 3.85 17.56 7.54
CA VAL A 22 4.29 18.75 6.82
C VAL A 22 4.32 18.44 5.35
N LEU A 23 3.56 19.19 4.56
CA LEU A 23 3.48 19.03 3.11
C LEU A 23 3.97 20.33 2.46
N GLU A 24 5.01 20.21 1.65
CA GLU A 24 5.51 21.32 0.82
C GLU A 24 5.11 21.08 -0.62
N ILE A 25 3.97 21.63 -1.02
CA ILE A 25 3.43 21.46 -2.37
C ILE A 25 3.74 22.73 -3.17
N PRO A 26 4.49 22.64 -4.28
CA PRO A 26 4.82 23.79 -5.12
C PRO A 26 3.59 24.46 -5.75
N ASP A 27 3.63 25.77 -5.92
CA ASP A 27 2.57 26.58 -6.52
C ASP A 27 2.21 26.13 -7.94
N ASP A 28 3.18 25.64 -8.70
CA ASP A 28 2.97 25.17 -10.07
C ASP A 28 2.12 23.90 -10.13
N GLU A 29 2.09 23.09 -9.11
CA GLU A 29 1.21 21.92 -9.04
C GLU A 29 -0.27 22.32 -8.95
N PHE A 30 -0.58 23.42 -8.28
CA PHE A 30 -1.93 23.98 -8.26
C PHE A 30 -2.28 24.64 -9.59
N THR A 31 -1.33 25.36 -10.20
CA THR A 31 -1.52 26.04 -11.48
C THR A 31 -1.70 25.05 -12.64
N ASN A 32 -0.92 23.98 -12.65
CA ASN A 32 -0.95 22.94 -13.68
C ASN A 32 -1.95 21.82 -13.38
N ASN A 33 -2.68 21.90 -12.27
CA ASN A 33 -3.64 20.88 -11.84
C ASN A 33 -3.00 19.48 -11.69
N SER A 34 -1.78 19.41 -11.19
CA SER A 34 -1.06 18.15 -10.96
C SER A 34 -1.79 17.25 -9.98
N SER A 35 -1.89 15.95 -10.27
CA SER A 35 -2.43 14.94 -9.34
C SER A 35 -1.51 14.70 -8.15
N HIS A 36 -0.22 14.96 -8.29
CA HIS A 36 0.79 14.79 -7.23
C HIS A 36 0.45 15.56 -5.95
N ARG A 37 -0.13 16.76 -6.04
CA ARG A 37 -0.58 17.53 -4.85
C ARG A 37 -1.59 16.79 -3.96
N TYR A 38 -2.30 15.82 -4.50
CA TYR A 38 -3.24 14.97 -3.75
C TYR A 38 -2.63 13.63 -3.38
N SER A 39 -1.78 13.09 -4.24
CA SER A 39 -1.16 11.80 -4.04
C SER A 39 -0.22 11.82 -2.85
N VAL A 40 0.58 12.87 -2.69
CA VAL A 40 1.51 13.04 -1.57
C VAL A 40 0.78 13.04 -0.21
N ILE A 41 -0.44 13.57 -0.14
CA ILE A 41 -1.25 13.53 1.08
C ILE A 41 -1.63 12.09 1.43
N ALA A 42 -2.07 11.32 0.44
CA ALA A 42 -2.43 9.92 0.63
C ALA A 42 -1.21 9.06 1.00
N HIS A 43 -0.06 9.34 0.41
CA HIS A 43 1.22 8.69 0.71
C HIS A 43 1.58 8.87 2.19
N GLU A 44 1.66 10.10 2.65
CA GLU A 44 2.03 10.41 4.03
C GLU A 44 0.99 9.92 5.05
N TYR A 45 -0.29 9.97 4.67
CA TYR A 45 -1.34 9.42 5.53
C TYR A 45 -1.18 7.90 5.72
N PHE A 46 -0.71 7.20 4.67
CA PHE A 46 -0.45 5.77 4.78
C PHE A 46 0.70 5.48 5.75
N HIS A 47 1.73 6.31 5.83
CA HIS A 47 2.77 6.17 6.85
C HIS A 47 2.21 6.33 8.27
N VAL A 48 1.27 7.26 8.51
CA VAL A 48 0.56 7.35 9.80
C VAL A 48 -0.17 6.02 10.10
N TYR A 49 -0.79 5.42 9.09
CA TYR A 49 -1.46 4.14 9.25
C TYR A 49 -0.46 3.01 9.59
N GLN A 50 0.67 2.91 8.89
CA GLN A 50 1.75 1.97 9.23
C GLN A 50 2.22 2.13 10.68
N HIS A 51 2.46 3.36 11.11
CA HIS A 51 2.85 3.67 12.50
C HIS A 51 1.78 3.28 13.53
N SER A 52 0.51 3.42 13.20
CA SER A 52 -0.58 3.04 14.11
C SER A 52 -0.68 1.53 14.31
N LEU A 53 -0.23 0.74 13.33
CA LEU A 53 -0.24 -0.72 13.37
C LEU A 53 1.04 -1.32 13.98
N SER A 54 2.17 -0.64 13.80
CA SER A 54 3.49 -1.11 14.24
C SER A 54 4.13 -0.12 15.22
N PRO A 55 3.99 -0.35 16.54
CA PRO A 55 4.58 0.52 17.56
C PRO A 55 6.11 0.61 17.51
N ALA A 56 6.79 -0.41 16.97
CA ALA A 56 8.24 -0.35 16.78
C ALA A 56 8.66 0.65 15.71
N PHE A 57 7.75 0.97 14.78
CA PHE A 57 7.94 1.94 13.72
C PHE A 57 7.60 3.35 14.21
N SER A 58 8.27 3.83 15.28
CA SER A 58 8.02 5.16 15.83
C SER A 58 9.03 6.17 15.31
N ILE A 59 8.52 7.30 14.82
CA ILE A 59 9.32 8.47 14.44
C ILE A 59 9.57 9.32 15.70
N GLY A 60 10.81 9.71 15.91
CA GLY A 60 11.16 10.62 17.00
C GLY A 60 10.67 12.04 16.77
N SER A 61 10.62 12.82 17.85
CA SER A 61 10.18 14.23 17.83
C SER A 61 11.06 15.14 16.96
N ASP A 62 12.19 14.66 16.50
CA ASP A 62 13.13 15.33 15.60
C ASP A 62 12.93 14.97 14.12
N GLY A 63 11.93 14.13 13.81
CA GLY A 63 11.65 13.65 12.45
C GLY A 63 12.57 12.52 11.98
N GLU A 64 13.48 12.07 12.85
CA GLU A 64 14.34 10.93 12.59
C GLU A 64 13.66 9.65 13.12
N PHE A 65 13.92 8.52 12.49
CA PHE A 65 13.55 7.20 13.03
C PHE A 65 14.33 7.00 14.35
N SER A 66 13.71 7.32 15.46
CA SER A 66 14.37 7.29 16.76
C SER A 66 14.54 5.89 17.35
N ASN A 67 13.86 4.90 16.78
CA ASN A 67 14.01 3.52 17.21
C ASN A 67 14.98 2.77 16.29
N PRO A 68 16.22 2.49 16.71
CA PRO A 68 17.20 1.78 15.88
C PRO A 68 16.78 0.32 15.57
N ASN A 69 15.74 -0.18 16.21
CA ASN A 69 15.19 -1.50 15.97
C ASN A 69 13.98 -1.46 15.01
N ALA A 70 13.47 -0.28 14.66
CA ALA A 70 12.40 -0.18 13.69
C ALA A 70 12.81 -0.83 12.37
N MET A 71 11.87 -1.44 11.69
CA MET A 71 12.12 -1.95 10.35
C MET A 71 12.45 -0.79 9.42
N ASP A 72 13.54 -0.92 8.66
CA ASP A 72 14.06 0.10 7.74
C ASP A 72 14.24 -0.49 6.33
N VAL A 73 13.18 -1.16 5.84
CA VAL A 73 13.17 -1.80 4.52
C VAL A 73 12.38 -0.91 3.57
N LYS A 74 13.12 -0.10 2.81
CA LYS A 74 12.59 0.96 1.95
C LYS A 74 11.44 0.50 1.05
N TRP A 75 11.64 -0.57 0.27
CA TRP A 75 10.61 -0.99 -0.69
C TRP A 75 9.29 -1.44 -0.03
N LEU A 76 9.33 -2.00 1.19
CA LEU A 76 8.12 -2.33 1.95
C LEU A 76 7.43 -1.07 2.51
N ILE A 77 8.21 -0.14 3.03
CA ILE A 77 7.71 1.09 3.63
C ILE A 77 7.14 2.01 2.55
N GLU A 78 8.02 2.48 1.68
CA GLU A 78 7.70 3.48 0.66
C GLU A 78 6.89 2.89 -0.49
N GLY A 79 7.21 1.67 -0.91
CA GLY A 79 6.46 0.99 -1.97
C GLY A 79 5.02 0.72 -1.59
N SER A 80 4.74 0.38 -0.32
CA SER A 80 3.37 0.25 0.16
C SER A 80 2.64 1.59 0.17
N ALA A 81 3.29 2.66 0.63
CA ALA A 81 2.70 4.00 0.65
C ALA A 81 2.43 4.52 -0.78
N ALA A 82 3.40 4.38 -1.69
CA ALA A 82 3.25 4.80 -3.09
C ALA A 82 2.23 3.94 -3.87
N THR A 83 2.08 2.66 -3.51
CA THR A 83 1.03 1.81 -4.08
C THR A 83 -0.35 2.22 -3.55
N PHE A 84 -0.46 2.50 -2.26
CA PHE A 84 -1.70 2.99 -1.65
C PHE A 84 -2.13 4.33 -2.26
N GLU A 85 -1.22 5.29 -2.39
CA GLU A 85 -1.51 6.59 -3.03
C GLU A 85 -2.02 6.40 -4.46
N SER A 86 -1.43 5.47 -5.22
CA SER A 86 -1.83 5.20 -6.61
C SER A 86 -3.25 4.64 -6.69
N ILE A 87 -3.63 3.73 -5.78
CA ILE A 87 -5.00 3.22 -5.67
C ILE A 87 -5.96 4.34 -5.26
N TYR A 88 -5.58 5.17 -4.27
CA TYR A 88 -6.39 6.30 -3.81
C TYR A 88 -6.67 7.32 -4.92
N ILE A 89 -5.66 7.67 -5.71
CA ILE A 89 -5.81 8.61 -6.83
C ILE A 89 -6.68 8.01 -7.94
N GLN A 90 -6.51 6.72 -8.24
CA GLN A 90 -7.36 6.03 -9.22
C GLN A 90 -8.83 6.00 -8.78
N GLU A 91 -9.10 5.68 -7.51
CA GLU A 91 -10.46 5.62 -6.96
C GLU A 91 -11.16 6.99 -6.92
N ASN A 92 -10.46 8.03 -6.44
CA ASN A 92 -11.08 9.31 -6.13
C ASN A 92 -11.03 10.33 -7.28
N TYR A 93 -10.07 10.19 -8.19
CA TYR A 93 -9.84 11.13 -9.29
C TYR A 93 -9.97 10.49 -10.68
N GLY A 94 -10.07 9.16 -10.77
CA GLY A 94 -10.18 8.44 -12.04
C GLY A 94 -8.90 8.46 -12.88
N ILE A 95 -7.75 8.72 -12.26
CA ILE A 95 -6.44 8.79 -12.89
C ILE A 95 -5.69 7.50 -12.61
N ASN A 96 -5.17 6.84 -13.64
CA ASN A 96 -4.26 5.71 -13.45
C ASN A 96 -2.87 6.20 -13.01
N TYR A 97 -2.70 6.41 -11.72
CA TYR A 97 -1.48 6.98 -11.17
C TYR A 97 -0.29 6.00 -11.24
N PHE A 98 -0.53 4.71 -11.34
CA PHE A 98 0.52 3.74 -11.65
C PHE A 98 1.21 4.04 -12.99
N GLU A 99 0.44 4.47 -13.98
CA GLU A 99 0.96 4.83 -15.30
C GLU A 99 1.55 6.25 -15.30
N GLU A 100 0.86 7.22 -14.72
CA GLU A 100 1.26 8.62 -14.75
C GLU A 100 2.41 8.95 -13.78
N GLY A 101 2.41 8.32 -12.58
CA GLY A 101 3.36 8.63 -11.51
C GLY A 101 4.51 7.63 -11.36
N GLN A 102 4.26 6.34 -11.62
CA GLN A 102 5.17 5.28 -11.22
C GLN A 102 5.89 4.57 -12.38
N ALA A 103 5.21 4.28 -13.49
CA ALA A 103 5.75 3.44 -14.57
C ALA A 103 7.06 3.94 -15.19
N TRP A 104 7.33 5.24 -15.11
CA TRP A 104 8.50 5.88 -15.71
C TRP A 104 9.83 5.57 -15.01
N GLY A 105 9.78 5.15 -13.76
CA GLY A 105 10.95 4.94 -12.92
C GLY A 105 11.39 3.50 -12.78
N VAL A 106 10.67 2.52 -13.38
CA VAL A 106 11.02 1.10 -13.23
C VAL A 106 12.28 0.76 -14.01
N GLU A 107 13.30 0.36 -13.28
CA GLU A 107 14.63 0.03 -13.81
C GLU A 107 14.82 -1.48 -13.89
N ALA A 108 15.70 -1.93 -14.82
CA ALA A 108 15.94 -3.35 -15.04
C ALA A 108 16.59 -4.06 -13.84
N ASP A 109 17.28 -3.33 -12.99
CA ASP A 109 17.96 -3.90 -11.82
C ASP A 109 17.00 -4.32 -10.70
N VAL A 110 15.77 -3.83 -10.68
CA VAL A 110 14.74 -4.30 -9.71
C VAL A 110 14.50 -5.81 -9.81
N THR A 111 14.71 -6.39 -10.99
CA THR A 111 14.56 -7.83 -11.20
C THR A 111 15.86 -8.62 -11.03
N SER A 112 17.01 -7.98 -11.11
CA SER A 112 18.33 -8.63 -11.01
C SER A 112 19.04 -8.41 -9.68
N ASP A 113 18.74 -7.33 -8.98
CA ASP A 113 19.31 -6.98 -7.67
C ASP A 113 18.24 -6.34 -6.76
N PRO A 114 17.10 -7.04 -6.52
CA PRO A 114 16.00 -6.49 -5.72
C PRO A 114 16.39 -6.17 -4.28
N ALA A 115 17.37 -6.88 -3.71
CA ALA A 115 17.82 -6.63 -2.35
C ALA A 115 18.43 -5.23 -2.16
N SER A 116 18.94 -4.59 -3.23
CA SER A 116 19.43 -3.22 -3.14
C SER A 116 18.34 -2.22 -2.77
N TYR A 117 17.08 -2.51 -3.09
CA TYR A 117 15.92 -1.68 -2.76
C TYR A 117 15.46 -1.80 -1.30
N GLU A 118 16.09 -2.65 -0.50
CA GLU A 118 15.93 -2.61 0.95
C GLU A 118 16.47 -1.31 1.57
N TYR A 119 17.42 -0.62 0.90
CA TYR A 119 18.18 0.49 1.45
C TYR A 119 17.76 1.85 0.89
N TYR A 120 17.63 2.86 1.75
CA TYR A 120 17.34 4.24 1.33
C TYR A 120 18.45 4.88 0.50
N SER A 121 19.67 4.35 0.56
CA SER A 121 20.77 4.79 -0.31
C SER A 121 20.59 4.40 -1.78
N LYS A 122 19.74 3.40 -2.08
CA LYS A 122 19.39 3.05 -3.46
C LYS A 122 18.42 4.09 -4.02
N GLN A 123 18.80 4.70 -5.14
CA GLN A 123 17.93 5.62 -5.85
C GLN A 123 16.69 4.88 -6.38
N ASP A 124 15.53 5.49 -6.20
CA ASP A 124 14.25 4.95 -6.64
C ASP A 124 13.31 6.14 -6.93
N ASN A 125 13.27 6.54 -8.18
CA ASN A 125 12.52 7.73 -8.60
C ASN A 125 11.03 7.49 -8.42
N ASN A 126 10.37 8.36 -7.65
CA ASN A 126 8.95 8.23 -7.27
C ASN A 126 8.59 6.85 -6.69
N TYR A 127 9.58 6.16 -6.09
CA TYR A 127 9.41 4.82 -5.55
C TYR A 127 8.91 3.77 -6.57
N ALA A 128 9.16 3.99 -7.87
CA ALA A 128 8.63 3.17 -8.95
C ALA A 128 9.07 1.69 -8.86
N ASN A 129 10.32 1.44 -8.49
CA ASN A 129 10.82 0.07 -8.30
C ASN A 129 10.23 -0.59 -7.05
N SER A 130 10.05 0.19 -5.98
CA SER A 130 9.40 -0.28 -4.76
C SER A 130 7.93 -0.62 -5.01
N VAL A 131 7.20 0.21 -5.77
CA VAL A 131 5.82 -0.08 -6.22
C VAL A 131 5.78 -1.35 -7.06
N PHE A 132 6.70 -1.50 -8.03
CA PHE A 132 6.80 -2.70 -8.84
C PHE A 132 6.96 -3.97 -7.97
N MET A 133 7.82 -3.92 -6.94
CA MET A 133 8.02 -5.05 -6.02
C MET A 133 6.74 -5.36 -5.22
N VAL A 134 6.01 -4.35 -4.76
CA VAL A 134 4.71 -4.54 -4.07
C VAL A 134 3.69 -5.18 -5.00
N LEU A 135 3.55 -4.69 -6.25
CA LEU A 135 2.62 -5.27 -7.22
C LEU A 135 3.01 -6.71 -7.61
N ALA A 136 4.30 -7.00 -7.76
CA ALA A 136 4.78 -8.35 -7.99
C ALA A 136 4.48 -9.27 -6.79
N LEU A 137 4.62 -8.79 -5.56
CA LEU A 137 4.23 -9.55 -4.38
C LEU A 137 2.72 -9.85 -4.37
N VAL A 138 1.87 -8.90 -4.77
CA VAL A 138 0.44 -9.15 -4.95
C VAL A 138 0.23 -10.30 -5.94
N LYS A 139 0.93 -10.32 -7.09
CA LYS A 139 0.82 -11.40 -8.09
C LYS A 139 1.28 -12.74 -7.56
N GLU A 140 2.34 -12.78 -6.77
CA GLU A 140 2.79 -14.01 -6.12
C GLU A 140 1.75 -14.54 -5.12
N LEU A 141 1.13 -13.66 -4.33
CA LEU A 141 0.06 -14.04 -3.41
C LEU A 141 -1.19 -14.53 -4.16
N GLU A 142 -1.57 -13.89 -5.27
CA GLU A 142 -2.65 -14.37 -6.14
C GLU A 142 -2.34 -15.77 -6.69
N SER A 143 -1.10 -16.05 -7.06
CA SER A 143 -0.68 -17.35 -7.60
C SER A 143 -0.84 -18.50 -6.60
N ILE A 144 -0.83 -18.21 -5.31
CA ILE A 144 -1.03 -19.19 -4.23
C ILE A 144 -2.45 -19.17 -3.65
N GLY A 145 -3.39 -18.41 -4.27
CA GLY A 145 -4.81 -18.47 -3.98
C GLY A 145 -5.38 -17.32 -3.16
N PHE A 146 -4.64 -16.23 -2.94
CA PHE A 146 -5.23 -15.01 -2.38
C PHE A 146 -6.10 -14.32 -3.42
N SER A 147 -7.18 -13.64 -3.00
CA SER A 147 -7.78 -12.63 -3.87
C SER A 147 -6.87 -11.39 -3.91
N THR A 148 -7.05 -10.53 -4.90
CA THR A 148 -6.29 -9.27 -5.02
C THR A 148 -6.46 -8.41 -3.77
N GLU A 149 -7.69 -8.28 -3.26
CA GLU A 149 -7.99 -7.52 -2.05
C GLU A 149 -7.27 -8.09 -0.83
N LYS A 150 -7.31 -9.41 -0.66
CA LYS A 150 -6.63 -10.09 0.44
C LYS A 150 -5.12 -9.95 0.35
N ALA A 151 -4.56 -9.98 -0.85
CA ALA A 151 -3.12 -9.78 -1.07
C ALA A 151 -2.72 -8.37 -0.62
N PHE A 152 -3.43 -7.33 -1.07
CA PHE A 152 -3.19 -5.95 -0.61
C PHE A 152 -3.41 -5.80 0.89
N GLN A 153 -4.50 -6.35 1.44
CA GLN A 153 -4.76 -6.30 2.88
C GLN A 153 -3.62 -6.94 3.69
N SER A 154 -3.07 -8.04 3.20
CA SER A 154 -1.93 -8.69 3.86
C SER A 154 -0.69 -7.78 3.87
N ILE A 155 -0.43 -7.06 2.78
CA ILE A 155 0.72 -6.15 2.64
C ILE A 155 0.51 -4.85 3.43
N PHE A 156 -0.70 -4.28 3.38
CA PHE A 156 -0.96 -2.94 3.93
C PHE A 156 -1.36 -2.95 5.40
N LYS A 157 -1.84 -4.09 5.92
CA LYS A 157 -2.34 -4.20 7.29
C LYS A 157 -1.69 -5.35 8.05
N VAL A 158 -1.94 -6.60 7.63
CA VAL A 158 -1.57 -7.78 8.43
C VAL A 158 -0.08 -7.84 8.72
N TYR A 159 0.76 -7.50 7.76
CA TYR A 159 2.21 -7.44 7.94
C TYR A 159 2.61 -6.42 9.01
N TRP A 160 2.06 -5.22 8.98
CA TRP A 160 2.37 -4.15 9.94
C TRP A 160 1.83 -4.44 11.34
N GLU A 161 0.69 -5.11 11.46
CA GLU A 161 0.14 -5.57 12.75
C GLU A 161 1.05 -6.57 13.46
N GLN A 162 2.01 -7.19 12.76
CA GLN A 162 3.01 -8.06 13.36
C GLN A 162 4.18 -7.30 13.98
N ASP A 163 4.19 -5.97 13.91
CA ASP A 163 5.22 -5.09 14.46
C ASP A 163 6.64 -5.49 14.00
N PRO A 164 6.91 -5.56 12.67
CA PRO A 164 8.18 -6.02 12.15
C PRO A 164 9.33 -5.08 12.54
N LYS A 165 10.50 -5.69 12.83
CA LYS A 165 11.73 -5.01 13.24
C LYS A 165 12.87 -5.38 12.31
N ASN A 166 13.94 -4.59 12.30
CA ASN A 166 15.14 -4.93 11.53
C ASN A 166 15.68 -6.34 11.81
N SER A 167 15.49 -6.82 13.04
CA SER A 167 15.98 -8.15 13.45
C SER A 167 15.12 -9.32 12.99
N ASP A 168 13.85 -9.11 12.64
CA ASP A 168 12.88 -10.18 12.38
C ASP A 168 11.95 -9.97 11.18
N TRP A 169 12.07 -8.87 10.45
CA TRP A 169 11.17 -8.55 9.34
C TRP A 169 11.07 -9.64 8.26
N LYS A 170 12.18 -10.37 7.99
CA LYS A 170 12.17 -11.49 7.03
C LYS A 170 11.32 -12.66 7.54
N ALA A 171 11.40 -12.95 8.85
CA ALA A 171 10.57 -13.99 9.46
C ALA A 171 9.09 -13.58 9.46
N LYS A 172 8.80 -12.29 9.76
CA LYS A 172 7.44 -11.75 9.68
C LYS A 172 6.90 -11.71 8.26
N PHE A 173 7.75 -11.46 7.28
CA PHE A 173 7.41 -11.53 5.86
C PHE A 173 6.97 -12.95 5.47
N GLU A 174 7.76 -13.97 5.82
CA GLU A 174 7.44 -15.37 5.55
C GLU A 174 6.16 -15.81 6.29
N GLU A 175 6.00 -15.41 7.55
CA GLU A 175 4.80 -15.70 8.34
C GLU A 175 3.53 -15.11 7.71
N THR A 176 3.61 -13.89 7.18
CA THR A 176 2.46 -13.18 6.59
C THR A 176 2.14 -13.68 5.17
N PHE A 177 3.17 -13.85 4.35
CA PHE A 177 3.00 -14.06 2.92
C PHE A 177 3.20 -15.51 2.47
N THR A 178 3.60 -16.39 3.38
CA THR A 178 3.89 -17.81 3.08
C THR A 178 4.95 -18.04 2.00
N ILE A 179 5.77 -17.03 1.76
CA ILE A 179 6.94 -17.05 0.88
C ILE A 179 8.07 -16.32 1.61
N ASP A 180 9.27 -16.89 1.64
CA ASP A 180 10.43 -16.19 2.17
C ASP A 180 10.94 -15.10 1.21
N VAL A 181 11.64 -14.11 1.77
CA VAL A 181 12.12 -12.94 1.01
C VAL A 181 13.05 -13.32 -0.14
N ASP A 182 13.97 -14.25 0.08
CA ASP A 182 14.96 -14.64 -0.92
C ASP A 182 14.28 -15.39 -2.08
N SER A 183 13.28 -16.23 -1.78
CA SER A 183 12.42 -16.87 -2.79
C SER A 183 11.61 -15.84 -3.56
N PHE A 184 11.02 -14.84 -2.88
CA PHE A 184 10.31 -13.74 -3.55
C PHE A 184 11.26 -12.97 -4.49
N TYR A 185 12.44 -12.57 -4.02
CA TYR A 185 13.42 -11.87 -4.85
C TYR A 185 13.86 -12.70 -6.07
N SER A 186 14.05 -13.98 -5.89
CA SER A 186 14.37 -14.88 -7.01
C SER A 186 13.29 -14.91 -8.08
N LYS A 187 12.01 -14.82 -7.66
CA LYS A 187 10.85 -14.81 -8.58
C LYS A 187 10.74 -13.52 -9.37
N LEU A 188 11.23 -12.38 -8.86
CA LEU A 188 11.22 -11.11 -9.58
C LEU A 188 11.94 -11.20 -10.93
N SER A 189 12.94 -12.06 -11.07
CA SER A 189 13.63 -12.32 -12.36
C SER A 189 12.70 -12.85 -13.47
N ASN A 190 11.51 -13.37 -13.13
CA ASN A 190 10.51 -13.86 -14.08
C ASN A 190 9.56 -12.77 -14.57
N TYR A 191 9.59 -11.58 -13.96
CA TYR A 191 8.71 -10.47 -14.31
C TYR A 191 9.36 -9.58 -15.37
N SER A 192 8.52 -9.07 -16.28
CA SER A 192 8.89 -7.94 -17.12
C SER A 192 8.87 -6.67 -16.30
N THR A 193 9.79 -5.74 -16.57
CA THR A 193 9.76 -4.38 -15.99
C THR A 193 8.66 -3.50 -16.57
N ASP A 194 7.89 -4.00 -17.52
CA ASP A 194 6.63 -3.36 -17.95
C ASP A 194 5.56 -3.53 -16.85
N MET A 195 5.49 -2.54 -15.96
CA MET A 195 4.59 -2.54 -14.81
C MET A 195 3.12 -2.66 -15.23
N SER A 196 2.76 -2.28 -16.46
CA SER A 196 1.38 -2.38 -16.94
C SER A 196 0.83 -3.81 -16.94
N LEU A 197 1.71 -4.79 -17.00
CA LEU A 197 1.35 -6.22 -16.97
C LEU A 197 0.90 -6.71 -15.58
N ILE A 198 1.16 -5.93 -14.55
CA ILE A 198 0.87 -6.28 -13.15
C ILE A 198 0.01 -5.24 -12.43
N TYR A 199 -0.51 -4.23 -13.13
CA TYR A 199 -1.45 -3.27 -12.52
C TYR A 199 -2.64 -3.98 -11.89
N PRO A 200 -3.09 -3.51 -10.73
CA PRO A 200 -4.36 -3.98 -10.17
C PRO A 200 -5.53 -3.51 -11.03
N SER A 201 -6.66 -4.22 -10.91
CA SER A 201 -7.91 -3.77 -11.52
C SER A 201 -8.31 -2.39 -10.98
N SER A 202 -8.86 -1.54 -11.84
CA SER A 202 -9.45 -0.25 -11.42
C SER A 202 -10.67 -0.38 -10.50
N SER A 203 -11.17 -1.58 -10.28
CA SER A 203 -12.23 -1.87 -9.30
C SER A 203 -11.71 -2.02 -7.86
N ILE A 204 -10.40 -2.09 -7.67
CA ILE A 204 -9.80 -2.10 -6.33
C ILE A 204 -9.99 -0.73 -5.72
N THR A 205 -10.51 -0.69 -4.49
CA THR A 205 -10.73 0.52 -3.70
C THR A 205 -9.99 0.47 -2.37
N VAL A 206 -9.71 1.62 -1.80
CA VAL A 206 -9.10 1.72 -0.46
C VAL A 206 -9.95 0.97 0.57
N GLN A 207 -11.28 1.09 0.49
CA GLN A 207 -12.21 0.39 1.38
C GLN A 207 -12.04 -1.13 1.33
N ASN A 208 -11.92 -1.72 0.13
CA ASN A 208 -11.74 -3.16 -0.04
C ASN A 208 -10.43 -3.68 0.55
N ILE A 209 -9.43 -2.81 0.68
CA ILE A 209 -8.09 -3.19 1.13
C ILE A 209 -7.91 -3.02 2.64
N ILE A 210 -8.57 -2.01 3.24
CA ILE A 210 -8.40 -1.67 4.66
C ILE A 210 -9.39 -2.41 5.54
N ASP A 211 -10.62 -2.62 5.08
CA ASP A 211 -11.68 -3.27 5.85
C ASP A 211 -11.42 -4.77 6.03
N ASP A 212 -11.90 -5.29 7.14
CA ASP A 212 -11.81 -6.72 7.43
C ASP A 212 -12.78 -7.49 6.51
N ILE A 213 -12.25 -8.23 5.53
CA ILE A 213 -13.02 -8.99 4.52
C ILE A 213 -14.06 -9.94 5.21
N SER A 214 -13.77 -10.38 6.43
CA SER A 214 -14.70 -11.21 7.23
C SER A 214 -16.01 -10.49 7.56
N VAL A 215 -15.98 -9.17 7.72
CA VAL A 215 -17.16 -8.34 8.02
C VAL A 215 -18.02 -8.16 6.76
N ILE A 216 -17.39 -7.96 5.60
CA ILE A 216 -18.10 -7.80 4.33
C ILE A 216 -18.81 -9.10 3.92
N ALA A 217 -18.19 -10.26 4.15
CA ALA A 217 -18.79 -11.55 3.86
C ALA A 217 -20.02 -11.82 4.76
N GLN A 218 -20.02 -11.36 6.01
CA GLN A 218 -21.16 -11.51 6.92
C GLN A 218 -22.32 -10.58 6.52
N VAL A 219 -22.05 -9.34 6.14
CA VAL A 219 -23.08 -8.40 5.67
C VAL A 219 -23.77 -8.91 4.40
N ASN A 220 -23.02 -9.44 3.45
CA ASN A 220 -23.57 -9.99 2.20
C ASN A 220 -24.38 -11.29 2.43
N THR A 221 -24.04 -12.09 3.46
CA THR A 221 -24.84 -13.28 3.81
C THR A 221 -26.11 -12.92 4.56
N GLU A 222 -26.13 -11.88 5.37
CA GLU A 222 -27.35 -11.41 6.04
C GLU A 222 -28.35 -10.74 5.10
N VAL A 223 -27.87 -9.97 4.12
CA VAL A 223 -28.74 -9.34 3.10
C VAL A 223 -29.40 -10.39 2.19
N THR A 224 -28.68 -11.47 1.85
CA THR A 224 -29.24 -12.56 1.01
C THR A 224 -30.23 -13.44 1.77
N SER A 225 -30.14 -13.52 3.10
CA SER A 225 -31.06 -14.34 3.91
C SER A 225 -32.39 -13.66 4.25
N THR A 226 -32.47 -12.32 4.09
CA THR A 226 -33.71 -11.55 4.39
C THR A 226 -34.65 -11.42 3.19
N GLU A 227 -34.22 -11.71 1.97
CA GLU A 227 -35.08 -11.63 0.77
C GLU A 227 -35.86 -12.91 0.47
N THR A 228 -35.69 -14.00 1.24
CA THR A 228 -36.32 -15.31 0.91
C THR A 228 -37.55 -15.65 1.78
N THR A 229 -38.11 -14.70 2.54
CA THR A 229 -39.24 -15.01 3.44
C THR A 229 -40.46 -14.11 3.23
N SER A 230 -40.91 -13.95 1.98
CA SER A 230 -42.26 -13.39 1.75
C SER A 230 -42.88 -13.82 0.44
N THR A 231 -43.21 -15.12 0.32
CA THR A 231 -44.23 -15.59 -0.62
C THR A 231 -44.66 -17.00 -0.18
N GLU A 232 -45.70 -17.06 0.66
CA GLU A 232 -46.69 -18.11 0.63
C GLU A 232 -47.77 -17.83 1.69
N THR A 233 -48.92 -17.38 1.25
CA THR A 233 -50.22 -17.86 1.74
C THR A 233 -51.31 -17.22 0.91
N THR A 234 -51.79 -17.92 -0.09
CA THR A 234 -53.18 -17.75 -0.57
C THR A 234 -53.78 -19.13 -0.56
N SER A 235 -54.52 -19.46 0.46
CA SER A 235 -55.44 -20.57 0.49
C SER A 235 -56.77 -20.14 -0.04
N THR A 236 -57.19 -20.81 -1.07
CA THR A 236 -58.56 -20.94 -1.61
C THR A 236 -59.45 -21.61 -0.58
N GLU A 237 -60.64 -21.06 -0.32
CA GLU A 237 -61.81 -21.86 0.05
C GLU A 237 -62.98 -21.47 -0.82
N THR A 238 -63.50 -22.52 -1.49
CA THR A 238 -64.74 -22.60 -2.22
C THR A 238 -65.84 -23.19 -1.33
N THR A 239 -66.95 -22.56 -1.31
CA THR A 239 -68.30 -23.17 -1.36
C THR A 239 -69.32 -22.13 -1.74
#